data_823bf8a6d043cd88930264af5cf444bc
#
_entry.id   823bf8a6d043cd88930264af5cf444bc
#
_cell.length_a   1.000
_cell.length_b   1.000
_cell.length_c   1.000
_cell.angle_alpha   90.00
_cell.angle_beta   90.00
_cell.angle_gamma   90.00
#
_symmetry.space_group_name_H-M   'P 1'
#
loop_
_entity.id
_entity.type
_entity.pdbx_description
1 polymer ?
#
loop_
_entity_poly.entity_id
_entity_poly.type
_entity_poly.pdbx_seq_one_letter_code
_entity_poly.pdbx_strand_id
1 'polypeptide(L)'
;MILLISFAAIAQTVDPSLVGERRAKLERELASLEEQIGGFRELISGKQQEAATFQRDIDILDAQIKKAQLEIKARDIAIKNIISSIGEKSEKIDELLLKMQREKTSLSELLRRLNDLDQTSLIETLIGGDDLSSFFVELDGIESIQQSIHDSIALIRETKSVTETEIDDLEAKKAEETQLKGLQVLEKKRIEEREAEKKNLLKITKGK
;
A
#
# COMPACT_ATOMS: atom_id res chain seq x y z
N MET A 1 35.53 29.49 -9.88
CA MET A 1 34.21 29.98 -9.43
C MET A 1 33.23 28.83 -9.68
N ILE A 2 33.06 27.94 -8.68
CA ILE A 2 32.23 26.73 -8.78
C ILE A 2 30.89 27.07 -8.14
N LEU A 3 29.84 27.10 -8.97
CA LEU A 3 28.43 27.31 -8.55
C LEU A 3 27.92 26.01 -7.97
N LEU A 4 27.79 25.92 -6.64
CA LEU A 4 27.07 24.90 -5.92
C LEU A 4 25.55 25.16 -6.10
N ILE A 5 24.92 24.39 -7.00
CA ILE A 5 23.48 24.34 -7.12
C ILE A 5 22.95 23.45 -5.98
N SER A 6 22.46 24.09 -4.92
CA SER A 6 21.72 23.40 -3.86
C SER A 6 20.38 22.91 -4.41
N PHE A 7 20.27 21.60 -4.63
CA PHE A 7 19.00 20.94 -4.94
C PHE A 7 18.25 20.78 -3.61
N ALA A 8 17.41 21.75 -3.29
CA ALA A 8 16.46 21.63 -2.18
C ALA A 8 15.37 20.65 -2.61
N ALA A 9 15.47 19.40 -2.18
CA ALA A 9 14.38 18.43 -2.27
C ALA A 9 13.23 18.93 -1.40
N ILE A 10 12.21 19.51 -2.02
CA ILE A 10 10.93 19.80 -1.37
C ILE A 10 10.23 18.43 -1.18
N ALA A 11 10.43 17.81 -0.04
CA ALA A 11 9.57 16.73 0.42
C ALA A 11 8.18 17.35 0.65
N GLN A 12 7.28 17.19 -0.32
CA GLN A 12 5.86 17.46 -0.10
C GLN A 12 5.34 16.42 0.85
N THR A 13 5.31 16.74 2.13
CA THR A 13 4.57 15.97 3.12
C THR A 13 3.09 16.07 2.75
N VAL A 14 2.55 14.99 2.17
CA VAL A 14 1.10 14.89 1.92
C VAL A 14 0.42 14.91 3.29
N ASP A 15 -0.43 15.90 3.52
CA ASP A 15 -1.16 16.05 4.77
C ASP A 15 -2.05 14.82 5.01
N PRO A 16 -1.86 14.04 6.09
CA PRO A 16 -2.64 12.85 6.36
C PRO A 16 -4.15 13.10 6.42
N SER A 17 -4.56 14.31 6.79
CA SER A 17 -5.98 14.72 6.83
C SER A 17 -6.59 14.75 5.44
N LEU A 18 -5.86 15.24 4.43
CA LEU A 18 -6.31 15.29 3.04
C LEU A 18 -6.44 13.90 2.42
N VAL A 19 -5.59 12.95 2.81
CA VAL A 19 -5.70 11.55 2.38
C VAL A 19 -6.97 10.91 2.95
N GLY A 20 -7.25 11.12 4.24
CA GLY A 20 -8.45 10.62 4.90
C GLY A 20 -9.74 11.18 4.29
N GLU A 21 -9.79 12.49 4.03
CA GLU A 21 -10.95 13.12 3.37
C GLU A 21 -11.18 12.59 1.95
N ARG A 22 -10.12 12.40 1.19
CA ARG A 22 -10.20 11.83 -0.17
C ARG A 22 -10.72 10.39 -0.14
N ARG A 23 -10.24 9.58 0.79
CA ARG A 23 -10.72 8.20 0.98
C ARG A 23 -12.19 8.16 1.34
N ALA A 24 -12.63 8.94 2.32
CA ALA A 24 -14.03 9.04 2.72
C ALA A 24 -14.96 9.56 1.60
N LYS A 25 -14.46 10.40 0.70
CA LYS A 25 -15.18 10.82 -0.50
C LYS A 25 -15.35 9.68 -1.50
N LEU A 26 -14.29 8.93 -1.77
CA LEU A 26 -14.32 7.78 -2.69
C LEU A 26 -15.22 6.65 -2.17
N GLU A 27 -15.25 6.41 -0.86
CA GLU A 27 -16.14 5.42 -0.23
C GLU A 27 -17.60 5.80 -0.38
N ARG A 28 -17.96 7.08 -0.19
CA ARG A 28 -19.33 7.57 -0.42
C ARG A 28 -19.73 7.47 -1.88
N GLU A 29 -18.84 7.79 -2.80
CA GLU A 29 -19.08 7.65 -4.23
C GLU A 29 -19.26 6.17 -4.61
N LEU A 30 -18.47 5.27 -4.05
CA LEU A 30 -18.61 3.82 -4.25
C LEU A 30 -19.97 3.31 -3.77
N ALA A 31 -20.39 3.67 -2.55
CA ALA A 31 -21.67 3.27 -2.00
C ALA A 31 -22.86 3.73 -2.90
N SER A 32 -22.78 4.97 -3.41
CA SER A 32 -23.81 5.48 -4.35
C SER A 32 -23.83 4.72 -5.67
N LEU A 33 -22.66 4.30 -6.19
CA LEU A 33 -22.60 3.48 -7.41
C LEU A 33 -23.14 2.07 -7.18
N GLU A 34 -22.90 1.46 -6.03
CA GLU A 34 -23.42 0.14 -5.65
C GLU A 34 -24.96 0.15 -5.57
N GLU A 35 -25.54 1.20 -4.99
CA GLU A 35 -27.00 1.39 -4.96
C GLU A 35 -27.58 1.49 -6.38
N GLN A 36 -26.98 2.29 -7.26
CA GLN A 36 -27.41 2.40 -8.66
C GLN A 36 -27.29 1.08 -9.41
N ILE A 37 -26.21 0.32 -9.20
CA ILE A 37 -26.01 -1.02 -9.77
C ILE A 37 -27.12 -1.97 -9.31
N GLY A 38 -27.51 -1.90 -8.03
CA GLY A 38 -28.63 -2.64 -7.45
C GLY A 38 -29.94 -2.35 -8.18
N GLY A 39 -30.29 -1.08 -8.36
CA GLY A 39 -31.48 -0.65 -9.09
C GLY A 39 -31.51 -1.16 -10.56
N PHE A 40 -30.39 -1.14 -11.26
CA PHE A 40 -30.34 -1.72 -12.61
C PHE A 40 -30.46 -3.24 -12.62
N ARG A 41 -30.02 -3.98 -11.59
CA ARG A 41 -30.26 -5.42 -11.46
C ARG A 41 -31.73 -5.74 -11.34
N GLU A 42 -32.46 -5.03 -10.50
CA GLU A 42 -33.91 -5.17 -10.32
C GLU A 42 -34.69 -4.85 -11.61
N LEU A 43 -34.33 -3.75 -12.28
CA LEU A 43 -34.92 -3.37 -13.54
C LEU A 43 -34.72 -4.44 -14.63
N ILE A 44 -33.53 -5.01 -14.76
CA ILE A 44 -33.23 -6.09 -15.69
C ILE A 44 -34.08 -7.33 -15.37
N SER A 45 -34.15 -7.72 -14.08
CA SER A 45 -34.95 -8.85 -13.63
C SER A 45 -36.46 -8.65 -13.92
N GLY A 46 -37.02 -7.47 -13.65
CA GLY A 46 -38.38 -7.13 -13.96
C GLY A 46 -38.66 -7.18 -15.44
N LYS A 47 -37.82 -6.61 -16.28
CA LYS A 47 -37.96 -6.63 -17.73
C LYS A 47 -37.85 -8.05 -18.35
N GLN A 48 -37.11 -8.93 -17.73
CA GLN A 48 -37.02 -10.34 -18.18
C GLN A 48 -38.33 -11.12 -17.99
N GLN A 49 -39.22 -10.67 -17.11
CA GLN A 49 -40.54 -11.27 -16.86
C GLN A 49 -41.62 -10.76 -17.83
N GLU A 50 -41.37 -9.70 -18.59
CA GLU A 50 -42.28 -9.19 -19.61
C GLU A 50 -42.33 -10.09 -20.84
N ALA A 51 -43.38 -9.94 -21.68
CA ALA A 51 -43.50 -10.65 -22.95
C ALA A 51 -42.30 -10.39 -23.87
N ALA A 52 -41.88 -11.42 -24.61
CA ALA A 52 -40.72 -11.33 -25.48
C ALA A 52 -40.99 -10.42 -26.69
N THR A 53 -40.43 -9.22 -26.66
CA THR A 53 -40.50 -8.22 -27.73
C THR A 53 -39.12 -7.66 -28.02
N PHE A 54 -38.88 -7.21 -29.23
CA PHE A 54 -37.62 -6.52 -29.56
C PHE A 54 -37.41 -5.26 -28.72
N GLN A 55 -38.46 -4.56 -28.33
CA GLN A 55 -38.34 -3.39 -27.48
C GLN A 55 -37.87 -3.77 -26.08
N ARG A 56 -38.45 -4.83 -25.48
CA ARG A 56 -37.97 -5.37 -24.20
C ARG A 56 -36.51 -5.73 -24.24
N ASP A 57 -36.08 -6.42 -25.31
CA ASP A 57 -34.68 -6.87 -25.44
C ASP A 57 -33.73 -5.67 -25.58
N ILE A 58 -34.13 -4.61 -26.28
CA ILE A 58 -33.38 -3.34 -26.36
C ILE A 58 -33.29 -2.68 -24.97
N ASP A 59 -34.40 -2.63 -24.22
CA ASP A 59 -34.44 -2.04 -22.86
C ASP A 59 -33.52 -2.80 -21.89
N ILE A 60 -33.50 -4.15 -22.00
CA ILE A 60 -32.61 -5.00 -21.20
C ILE A 60 -31.14 -4.72 -21.54
N LEU A 61 -30.79 -4.64 -22.82
CA LEU A 61 -29.42 -4.34 -23.27
C LEU A 61 -28.99 -2.94 -22.78
N ASP A 62 -29.87 -1.95 -22.85
CA ASP A 62 -29.59 -0.61 -22.33
C ASP A 62 -29.31 -0.61 -20.83
N ALA A 63 -30.14 -1.32 -20.07
CA ALA A 63 -29.95 -1.45 -18.63
C ALA A 63 -28.65 -2.19 -18.29
N GLN A 64 -28.30 -3.24 -19.04
CA GLN A 64 -27.04 -3.99 -18.88
C GLN A 64 -25.82 -3.13 -19.21
N ILE A 65 -25.87 -2.33 -20.28
CA ILE A 65 -24.77 -1.41 -20.64
C ILE A 65 -24.56 -0.38 -19.54
N LYS A 66 -25.62 0.27 -19.06
CA LYS A 66 -25.55 1.24 -17.97
C LYS A 66 -25.01 0.63 -16.69
N LYS A 67 -25.49 -0.55 -16.29
CA LYS A 67 -24.99 -1.29 -15.14
C LYS A 67 -23.49 -1.56 -15.28
N ALA A 68 -23.04 -2.08 -16.42
CA ALA A 68 -21.64 -2.38 -16.68
C ALA A 68 -20.75 -1.11 -16.64
N GLN A 69 -21.24 0.02 -17.14
CA GLN A 69 -20.55 1.31 -17.05
C GLN A 69 -20.39 1.77 -15.58
N LEU A 70 -21.39 1.54 -14.73
CA LEU A 70 -21.31 1.84 -13.29
C LEU A 70 -20.34 0.90 -12.58
N GLU A 71 -20.33 -0.39 -12.93
CA GLU A 71 -19.38 -1.37 -12.41
C GLU A 71 -17.92 -1.02 -12.78
N ILE A 72 -17.69 -0.50 -13.99
CA ILE A 72 -16.37 0.03 -14.37
C ILE A 72 -15.98 1.21 -13.50
N LYS A 73 -16.88 2.18 -13.26
CA LYS A 73 -16.60 3.31 -12.38
C LYS A 73 -16.31 2.88 -10.94
N ALA A 74 -17.06 1.92 -10.41
CA ALA A 74 -16.81 1.37 -9.08
C ALA A 74 -15.42 0.71 -8.98
N ARG A 75 -15.02 -0.07 -10.01
CA ARG A 75 -13.67 -0.64 -10.09
C ARG A 75 -12.59 0.43 -10.22
N ASP A 76 -12.82 1.52 -10.96
CA ASP A 76 -11.89 2.66 -11.04
C ASP A 76 -11.62 3.25 -9.65
N ILE A 77 -12.66 3.38 -8.83
CA ILE A 77 -12.52 3.87 -7.46
C ILE A 77 -11.73 2.87 -6.60
N ALA A 78 -12.06 1.58 -6.68
CA ALA A 78 -11.34 0.54 -5.95
C ALA A 78 -9.85 0.51 -6.34
N ILE A 79 -9.53 0.59 -7.63
CA ILE A 79 -8.15 0.66 -8.12
C ILE A 79 -7.42 1.90 -7.56
N LYS A 80 -8.07 3.07 -7.55
CA LYS A 80 -7.47 4.28 -6.97
C LYS A 80 -7.15 4.13 -5.49
N ASN A 81 -8.04 3.50 -4.72
CA ASN A 81 -7.83 3.23 -3.29
C ASN A 81 -6.66 2.26 -3.08
N ILE A 82 -6.57 1.20 -3.90
CA ILE A 82 -5.46 0.26 -3.85
C ILE A 82 -4.14 0.95 -4.20
N ILE A 83 -4.09 1.78 -5.24
CA ILE A 83 -2.89 2.54 -5.63
C ILE A 83 -2.44 3.47 -4.49
N SER A 84 -3.38 4.16 -3.82
CA SER A 84 -3.05 4.98 -2.64
C SER A 84 -2.45 4.14 -1.53
N SER A 85 -3.05 2.99 -1.22
CA SER A 85 -2.53 2.07 -0.20
C SER A 85 -1.17 1.47 -0.56
N ILE A 86 -0.89 1.23 -1.85
CA ILE A 86 0.42 0.80 -2.34
C ILE A 86 1.46 1.89 -2.07
N GLY A 87 1.13 3.17 -2.32
CA GLY A 87 2.01 4.31 -2.02
C GLY A 87 2.34 4.40 -0.54
N GLU A 88 1.32 4.40 0.33
CA GLU A 88 1.46 4.45 1.78
C GLU A 88 2.34 3.31 2.33
N LYS A 89 2.13 2.08 1.83
CA LYS A 89 2.95 0.93 2.24
C LYS A 89 4.37 1.01 1.73
N SER A 90 4.60 1.51 0.52
CA SER A 90 5.93 1.71 -0.01
C SER A 90 6.73 2.71 0.82
N GLU A 91 6.14 3.86 1.17
CA GLU A 91 6.76 4.85 2.05
C GLU A 91 7.10 4.25 3.42
N LYS A 92 6.17 3.49 4.01
CA LYS A 92 6.39 2.82 5.30
C LYS A 92 7.54 1.80 5.24
N ILE A 93 7.65 1.03 4.15
CA ILE A 93 8.75 0.09 3.94
C ILE A 93 10.09 0.85 3.86
N ASP A 94 10.14 1.96 3.13
CA ASP A 94 11.35 2.78 3.02
C ASP A 94 11.77 3.34 4.40
N GLU A 95 10.83 3.82 5.21
CA GLU A 95 11.09 4.26 6.58
C GLU A 95 11.65 3.14 7.47
N LEU A 96 11.05 1.93 7.40
CA LEU A 96 11.50 0.76 8.14
C LEU A 96 12.92 0.32 7.72
N LEU A 97 13.21 0.35 6.43
CA LEU A 97 14.55 0.05 5.89
C LEU A 97 15.59 1.06 6.38
N LEU A 98 15.25 2.35 6.37
CA LEU A 98 16.13 3.40 6.92
C LEU A 98 16.36 3.23 8.42
N LYS A 99 15.30 2.90 9.19
CA LYS A 99 15.42 2.59 10.62
C LYS A 99 16.36 1.42 10.84
N MET A 100 16.16 0.32 10.14
CA MET A 100 17.02 -0.86 10.23
C MET A 100 18.47 -0.55 9.88
N GLN A 101 18.72 0.31 8.89
CA GLN A 101 20.08 0.72 8.52
C GLN A 101 20.74 1.55 9.63
N ARG A 102 20.02 2.47 10.26
CA ARG A 102 20.54 3.26 11.41
C ARG A 102 20.89 2.35 12.57
N GLU A 103 20.01 1.41 12.91
CA GLU A 103 20.25 0.44 13.99
C GLU A 103 21.47 -0.46 13.71
N LYS A 104 21.64 -0.92 12.47
CA LYS A 104 22.86 -1.67 12.08
C LYS A 104 24.13 -0.86 12.23
N THR A 105 24.09 0.43 11.90
CA THR A 105 25.23 1.33 12.08
C THR A 105 25.54 1.52 13.56
N SER A 106 24.53 1.79 14.40
CA SER A 106 24.66 1.90 15.85
C SER A 106 25.23 0.62 16.47
N LEU A 107 24.71 -0.54 16.09
CA LEU A 107 25.21 -1.84 16.52
C LEU A 107 26.69 -2.04 16.16
N SER A 108 27.09 -1.64 14.95
CA SER A 108 28.47 -1.72 14.49
C SER A 108 29.40 -0.84 15.35
N GLU A 109 28.96 0.34 15.77
CA GLU A 109 29.72 1.22 16.68
C GLU A 109 29.82 0.63 18.09
N LEU A 110 28.72 0.06 18.62
CA LEU A 110 28.73 -0.61 19.91
C LEU A 110 29.70 -1.80 19.95
N LEU A 111 29.70 -2.60 18.89
CA LEU A 111 30.62 -3.74 18.74
C LEU A 111 32.09 -3.29 18.65
N ARG A 112 32.39 -2.18 17.99
CA ARG A 112 33.74 -1.60 17.97
C ARG A 112 34.17 -1.16 19.36
N ARG A 113 33.30 -0.42 20.09
CA ARG A 113 33.56 0.02 21.47
C ARG A 113 33.84 -1.17 22.38
N LEU A 114 33.02 -2.23 22.28
CA LEU A 114 33.22 -3.45 23.05
C LEU A 114 34.55 -4.10 22.75
N ASN A 115 34.94 -4.20 21.46
CA ASN A 115 36.24 -4.74 21.06
C ASN A 115 37.43 -3.90 21.54
N ASP A 116 37.29 -2.57 21.53
CA ASP A 116 38.32 -1.66 22.01
C ASP A 116 38.51 -1.78 23.54
N LEU A 117 37.45 -1.98 24.29
CA LEU A 117 37.51 -2.25 25.73
C LEU A 117 38.11 -3.62 26.06
N ASP A 118 37.83 -4.64 25.24
CA ASP A 118 38.41 -5.99 25.41
C ASP A 118 39.92 -6.01 25.16
N GLN A 119 40.41 -5.13 24.30
CA GLN A 119 41.86 -4.97 24.05
C GLN A 119 42.61 -4.24 25.15
N THR A 120 41.90 -3.38 25.91
CA THR A 120 42.45 -2.75 27.11
C THR A 120 42.31 -3.73 28.28
N SER A 121 43.38 -4.49 28.56
CA SER A 121 43.30 -5.56 29.57
C SER A 121 42.81 -5.03 30.93
N LEU A 122 41.64 -5.47 31.36
CA LEU A 122 41.11 -5.23 32.71
C LEU A 122 42.14 -5.60 33.79
N ILE A 123 43.06 -6.50 33.45
CA ILE A 123 44.19 -6.93 34.28
C ILE A 123 45.26 -5.82 34.41
N GLU A 124 45.51 -5.04 33.35
CA GLU A 124 46.48 -3.92 33.38
C GLU A 124 45.96 -2.80 34.29
N THR A 125 44.65 -2.48 34.25
CA THR A 125 44.00 -1.49 35.12
C THR A 125 44.10 -1.92 36.63
N LEU A 126 43.99 -3.23 36.91
CA LEU A 126 44.03 -3.80 38.23
C LEU A 126 45.47 -3.86 38.83
N ILE A 127 46.49 -4.10 37.96
CA ILE A 127 47.91 -4.21 38.35
C ILE A 127 48.57 -2.81 38.38
N GLY A 128 48.06 -1.85 37.59
CA GLY A 128 48.64 -0.51 37.47
C GLY A 128 48.45 0.40 38.70
N GLY A 129 47.72 -0.03 39.71
CA GLY A 129 47.52 0.73 40.97
C GLY A 129 46.54 1.87 40.88
N ASP A 130 45.74 1.91 39.80
CA ASP A 130 44.65 2.83 39.66
C ASP A 130 43.48 2.46 40.60
N ASP A 131 42.68 3.48 41.02
CA ASP A 131 41.59 3.39 41.98
C ASP A 131 40.59 2.27 41.59
N LEU A 132 40.26 1.37 42.54
CA LEU A 132 39.23 0.35 42.42
C LEU A 132 37.92 0.92 41.86
N SER A 133 37.67 2.20 42.08
CA SER A 133 36.50 2.92 41.60
C SER A 133 36.49 2.99 40.07
N SER A 134 37.59 3.22 39.40
CA SER A 134 37.71 3.26 37.93
C SER A 134 37.47 1.88 37.30
N PHE A 135 37.89 0.80 37.95
CA PHE A 135 37.60 -0.56 37.52
C PHE A 135 36.10 -0.87 37.51
N PHE A 136 35.36 -0.47 38.57
CA PHE A 136 33.92 -0.68 38.62
C PHE A 136 33.17 0.16 37.57
N VAL A 137 33.62 1.38 37.29
CA VAL A 137 33.05 2.24 36.24
C VAL A 137 33.22 1.62 34.84
N GLU A 138 34.39 1.03 34.59
CA GLU A 138 34.63 0.31 33.32
C GLU A 138 33.75 -0.94 33.18
N LEU A 139 33.57 -1.71 34.26
CA LEU A 139 32.73 -2.89 34.30
C LEU A 139 31.27 -2.54 34.04
N ASP A 140 30.75 -1.51 34.68
CA ASP A 140 29.38 -0.98 34.45
C ASP A 140 29.23 -0.50 33.01
N GLY A 141 30.27 0.10 32.44
CA GLY A 141 30.31 0.52 31.03
C GLY A 141 30.19 -0.65 30.06
N ILE A 142 30.88 -1.75 30.31
CA ILE A 142 30.82 -2.98 29.51
C ILE A 142 29.40 -3.59 29.58
N GLU A 143 28.84 -3.70 30.77
CA GLU A 143 27.47 -4.23 30.96
C GLU A 143 26.44 -3.39 30.22
N SER A 144 26.54 -2.06 30.29
CA SER A 144 25.67 -1.12 29.56
C SER A 144 25.79 -1.28 28.04
N ILE A 145 27.00 -1.48 27.51
CA ILE A 145 27.22 -1.73 26.09
C ILE A 145 26.61 -3.08 25.68
N GLN A 146 26.81 -4.13 26.46
CA GLN A 146 26.22 -5.44 26.19
C GLN A 146 24.69 -5.39 26.15
N GLN A 147 24.07 -4.70 27.11
CA GLN A 147 22.62 -4.50 27.11
C GLN A 147 22.16 -3.74 25.86
N SER A 148 22.84 -2.66 25.49
CA SER A 148 22.55 -1.88 24.28
C SER A 148 22.68 -2.71 23.01
N ILE A 149 23.65 -3.63 22.93
CA ILE A 149 23.79 -4.58 21.82
C ILE A 149 22.57 -5.53 21.76
N HIS A 150 22.14 -6.08 22.89
CA HIS A 150 20.96 -6.94 22.95
C HIS A 150 19.70 -6.21 22.48
N ASP A 151 19.48 -4.98 22.93
CA ASP A 151 18.34 -4.16 22.57
C ASP A 151 18.35 -3.81 21.07
N SER A 152 19.49 -3.42 20.50
CA SER A 152 19.65 -3.18 19.07
C SER A 152 19.37 -4.43 18.23
N ILE A 153 19.86 -5.60 18.64
CA ILE A 153 19.60 -6.86 17.93
C ILE A 153 18.11 -7.19 17.96
N ALA A 154 17.45 -7.03 19.12
CA ALA A 154 16.00 -7.25 19.25
C ALA A 154 15.21 -6.32 18.33
N LEU A 155 15.55 -5.04 18.32
CA LEU A 155 14.91 -4.02 17.47
C LEU A 155 15.12 -4.29 15.97
N ILE A 156 16.31 -4.73 15.57
CA ILE A 156 16.61 -5.11 14.18
C ILE A 156 15.73 -6.31 13.76
N ARG A 157 15.61 -7.32 14.61
CA ARG A 157 14.77 -8.50 14.34
C ARG A 157 13.29 -8.17 14.20
N GLU A 158 12.78 -7.36 15.13
CA GLU A 158 11.39 -6.88 15.09
C GLU A 158 11.13 -6.06 13.82
N THR A 159 11.99 -5.06 13.54
CA THR A 159 11.86 -4.21 12.37
C THR A 159 11.93 -5.02 11.08
N LYS A 160 12.79 -6.03 11.01
CA LYS A 160 12.90 -6.95 9.87
C LYS A 160 11.58 -7.72 9.67
N SER A 161 11.03 -8.32 10.72
CA SER A 161 9.77 -9.09 10.65
C SER A 161 8.61 -8.21 10.19
N VAL A 162 8.48 -6.99 10.73
CA VAL A 162 7.46 -6.03 10.30
C VAL A 162 7.66 -5.64 8.84
N THR A 163 8.90 -5.42 8.40
CA THR A 163 9.20 -5.06 7.01
C THR A 163 8.81 -6.18 6.04
N GLU A 164 9.12 -7.43 6.37
CA GLU A 164 8.74 -8.61 5.58
C GLU A 164 7.21 -8.70 5.42
N THR A 165 6.46 -8.52 6.51
CA THR A 165 4.99 -8.51 6.47
C THR A 165 4.45 -7.38 5.58
N GLU A 166 5.02 -6.17 5.66
CA GLU A 166 4.58 -5.04 4.81
C GLU A 166 4.90 -5.28 3.33
N ILE A 167 6.00 -5.97 3.02
CA ILE A 167 6.37 -6.35 1.65
C ILE A 167 5.35 -7.36 1.09
N ASP A 168 5.02 -8.41 1.86
CA ASP A 168 4.04 -9.43 1.44
C ASP A 168 2.67 -8.79 1.17
N ASP A 169 2.23 -7.90 2.06
CA ASP A 169 0.99 -7.13 1.90
C ASP A 169 1.03 -6.22 0.66
N LEU A 170 2.18 -5.60 0.37
CA LEU A 170 2.36 -4.76 -0.81
C LEU A 170 2.24 -5.58 -2.09
N GLU A 171 2.84 -6.76 -2.14
CA GLU A 171 2.75 -7.67 -3.29
C GLU A 171 1.32 -8.17 -3.50
N ALA A 172 0.59 -8.52 -2.43
CA ALA A 172 -0.81 -8.89 -2.50
C ALA A 172 -1.68 -7.75 -3.09
N LYS A 173 -1.46 -6.52 -2.67
CA LYS A 173 -2.18 -5.35 -3.21
C LYS A 173 -1.87 -5.09 -4.68
N LYS A 174 -0.62 -5.25 -5.12
CA LYS A 174 -0.24 -5.13 -6.53
C LYS A 174 -0.90 -6.21 -7.39
N ALA A 175 -1.01 -7.44 -6.87
CA ALA A 175 -1.71 -8.53 -7.55
C ALA A 175 -3.21 -8.21 -7.68
N GLU A 176 -3.86 -7.73 -6.61
CA GLU A 176 -5.26 -7.30 -6.61
C GLU A 176 -5.52 -6.18 -7.64
N GLU A 177 -4.68 -5.16 -7.67
CA GLU A 177 -4.75 -4.06 -8.64
C GLU A 177 -4.72 -4.61 -10.09
N THR A 178 -3.79 -5.51 -10.36
CA THR A 178 -3.62 -6.12 -11.69
C THR A 178 -4.85 -6.92 -12.09
N GLN A 179 -5.42 -7.70 -11.16
CA GLN A 179 -6.64 -8.47 -11.39
C GLN A 179 -7.83 -7.56 -11.69
N LEU A 180 -8.04 -6.50 -10.91
CA LEU A 180 -9.14 -5.56 -11.13
C LEU A 180 -9.02 -4.85 -12.48
N LYS A 181 -7.82 -4.45 -12.90
CA LYS A 181 -7.57 -3.89 -14.23
C LYS A 181 -7.91 -4.88 -15.34
N GLY A 182 -7.54 -6.14 -15.18
CA GLY A 182 -7.90 -7.21 -16.11
C GLY A 182 -9.41 -7.39 -16.26
N LEU A 183 -10.14 -7.45 -15.15
CA LEU A 183 -11.61 -7.53 -15.15
C LEU A 183 -12.25 -6.31 -15.82
N GLN A 184 -11.70 -5.12 -15.63
CA GLN A 184 -12.19 -3.89 -16.25
C GLN A 184 -12.05 -3.92 -17.77
N VAL A 185 -10.95 -4.44 -18.29
CA VAL A 185 -10.75 -4.61 -19.76
C VAL A 185 -11.78 -5.57 -20.33
N LEU A 186 -12.04 -6.69 -19.66
CA LEU A 186 -13.06 -7.65 -20.08
C LEU A 186 -14.47 -7.03 -20.09
N GLU A 187 -14.81 -6.23 -19.10
CA GLU A 187 -16.13 -5.61 -19.02
C GLU A 187 -16.33 -4.54 -20.11
N LYS A 188 -15.28 -3.77 -20.44
CA LYS A 188 -15.31 -2.83 -21.56
C LYS A 188 -15.63 -3.57 -22.89
N LYS A 189 -14.98 -4.70 -23.12
CA LYS A 189 -15.26 -5.52 -24.31
C LYS A 189 -16.70 -6.03 -24.34
N ARG A 190 -17.25 -6.47 -23.21
CA ARG A 190 -18.65 -6.89 -23.10
C ARG A 190 -19.63 -5.75 -23.38
N ILE A 191 -19.31 -4.53 -22.99
CA ILE A 191 -20.13 -3.35 -23.34
C ILE A 191 -20.15 -3.15 -24.85
N GLU A 192 -19.00 -3.19 -25.51
CA GLU A 192 -18.93 -3.05 -26.96
C GLU A 192 -19.75 -4.13 -27.69
N GLU A 193 -19.71 -5.37 -27.22
CA GLU A 193 -20.53 -6.47 -27.76
C GLU A 193 -22.02 -6.20 -27.61
N ARG A 194 -22.49 -5.77 -26.42
CA ARG A 194 -23.87 -5.42 -26.16
C ARG A 194 -24.35 -4.20 -26.98
N GLU A 195 -23.50 -3.20 -27.15
CA GLU A 195 -23.80 -2.04 -27.99
C GLU A 195 -23.98 -2.44 -29.45
N ALA A 196 -23.16 -3.36 -29.98
CA ALA A 196 -23.29 -3.90 -31.30
C ALA A 196 -24.58 -4.70 -31.47
N GLU A 197 -24.94 -5.55 -30.50
CA GLU A 197 -26.19 -6.31 -30.49
C GLU A 197 -27.42 -5.36 -30.45
N LYS A 198 -27.46 -4.38 -29.59
CA LYS A 198 -28.48 -3.35 -29.51
C LYS A 198 -28.66 -2.64 -30.86
N LYS A 199 -27.56 -2.23 -31.49
CA LYS A 199 -27.57 -1.57 -32.78
C LYS A 199 -28.20 -2.46 -33.90
N ASN A 200 -27.95 -3.76 -33.85
CA ASN A 200 -28.56 -4.72 -34.78
C ASN A 200 -30.07 -4.85 -34.54
N LEU A 201 -30.52 -4.98 -33.28
CA LEU A 201 -31.95 -5.04 -32.94
C LEU A 201 -32.70 -3.77 -33.39
N LEU A 202 -32.08 -2.60 -33.16
CA LEU A 202 -32.65 -1.32 -33.61
C LEU A 202 -32.80 -1.22 -35.13
N LYS A 203 -31.88 -1.78 -35.92
CA LYS A 203 -32.00 -1.84 -37.38
C LYS A 203 -33.17 -2.71 -37.80
N ILE A 204 -33.33 -3.90 -37.18
CA ILE A 204 -34.43 -4.83 -37.49
C ILE A 204 -35.77 -4.18 -37.14
N THR A 205 -35.84 -3.47 -36.01
CA THR A 205 -37.11 -2.83 -35.57
C THR A 205 -37.50 -1.65 -36.45
N LYS A 206 -36.54 -0.88 -37.00
CA LYS A 206 -36.79 0.26 -37.88
C LYS A 206 -37.04 -0.14 -39.34
N GLY A 207 -36.71 -1.35 -39.74
CA GLY A 207 -36.90 -1.88 -41.10
C GLY A 207 -38.21 -2.61 -41.29
N LYS A 208 -39.03 -2.70 -40.25
CA LYS A 208 -40.43 -3.19 -40.28
C LYS A 208 -41.41 -2.02 -40.18
#